data_5082282ec688258e836d5139cf1e6faf
#
_entry.id   5082282ec688258e836d5139cf1e6faf
#
_cell.length_a   1.000
_cell.length_b   1.000
_cell.length_c   1.000
_cell.angle_alpha   90.00
_cell.angle_beta   90.00
_cell.angle_gamma   90.00
#
_symmetry.space_group_name_H-M   'P 1'
#
loop_
_entity.id
_entity.type
_entity.pdbx_description
1 polymer ?
#
loop_
_entity_poly.entity_id
_entity_poly.type
_entity_poly.pdbx_seq_one_letter_code
_entity_poly.pdbx_strand_id
1 'polypeptide(L)'
;MTPYRMARCMELWPIAKLIPYACNARTHSDAQIAQIASSIREFGFNSPILVDSNAGIIAGHARLLAARKLQLNEVPVVVLDHLSETEKRAYILVDNRLAENAGWDDEMLRLELAALREEELNLDLLGFDDDELTRLLADEDAVQGLTDEDAVPELRETPVSMPGDLWVLNNTHRVLCGDATVWADVERLMSGDAADLVFTDPPYGVNYQGYTDQHLKLQGDDMEPTQFRQFLTDAFRSYRRIVKPDASLYVCHSSSWQREFQNALEAAGFTMRCQLIWAKNTFAWGFGRYKFQHEPIFYAYVAGQKDSWYGDKTQSTLWGEKKPAANRIHPTAKPVELVERALVNSSRVGDVVVDLFGGSGSTLIGCERKGRKARLMEIDPQYTDCIIRRWQEYTGQQGVLQSDGRCFDEIRHERLTEKA
;
A
#
# COMPACT_ATOMS: atom_id res chain seq x y z
N MET A 1 -1.90 -35.78 36.84
CA MET A 1 -2.15 -34.47 36.26
C MET A 1 -2.88 -33.63 37.29
N THR A 2 -2.32 -32.51 37.72
CA THR A 2 -3.03 -31.58 38.63
C THR A 2 -4.21 -31.03 37.84
N PRO A 3 -5.47 -31.09 38.35
CA PRO A 3 -6.60 -30.58 37.62
C PRO A 3 -6.43 -29.06 37.39
N TYR A 4 -6.77 -28.56 36.17
CA TYR A 4 -6.75 -27.14 35.89
C TYR A 4 -7.68 -26.41 36.86
N ARG A 5 -7.17 -25.34 37.48
CA ARG A 5 -7.97 -24.47 38.34
C ARG A 5 -8.87 -23.63 37.46
N MET A 6 -10.16 -23.55 37.77
CA MET A 6 -11.15 -22.83 36.96
C MET A 6 -11.95 -21.86 37.83
N ALA A 7 -12.35 -20.75 37.26
CA ALA A 7 -13.36 -19.88 37.84
C ALA A 7 -14.70 -20.63 37.97
N ARG A 8 -15.46 -20.39 39.07
CA ARG A 8 -16.62 -21.24 39.42
C ARG A 8 -17.95 -20.64 39.01
N CYS A 9 -18.11 -19.33 39.19
CA CYS A 9 -19.37 -18.63 38.88
C CYS A 9 -19.16 -17.14 38.60
N MET A 10 -20.17 -16.55 38.00
CA MET A 10 -20.29 -15.09 37.76
C MET A 10 -21.28 -14.54 38.80
N GLU A 11 -20.95 -13.39 39.36
CA GLU A 11 -21.75 -12.70 40.37
C GLU A 11 -21.97 -11.23 39.90
N LEU A 12 -23.04 -10.59 40.39
CA LEU A 12 -23.24 -9.16 40.24
C LEU A 12 -22.75 -8.44 41.48
N TRP A 13 -21.79 -7.54 41.32
CA TRP A 13 -21.23 -6.76 42.42
C TRP A 13 -21.44 -5.26 42.20
N PRO A 14 -21.76 -4.52 43.30
CA PRO A 14 -21.80 -3.08 43.28
C PRO A 14 -20.47 -2.50 42.80
N ILE A 15 -20.51 -1.54 41.86
CA ILE A 15 -19.30 -0.91 41.32
C ILE A 15 -18.46 -0.26 42.42
N ALA A 16 -19.10 0.25 43.49
CA ALA A 16 -18.41 0.87 44.62
C ALA A 16 -17.53 -0.10 45.41
N LYS A 17 -17.77 -1.43 45.30
CA LYS A 17 -16.98 -2.47 45.96
C LYS A 17 -15.64 -2.71 45.24
N LEU A 18 -15.54 -2.39 43.94
CA LEU A 18 -14.40 -2.76 43.10
C LEU A 18 -13.20 -1.82 43.32
N ILE A 19 -12.04 -2.40 43.58
CA ILE A 19 -10.78 -1.70 43.86
C ILE A 19 -9.86 -1.82 42.62
N PRO A 20 -9.62 -0.74 41.89
CA PRO A 20 -8.68 -0.75 40.75
C PRO A 20 -7.25 -1.06 41.22
N TYR A 21 -6.53 -1.87 40.47
CA TYR A 21 -5.11 -2.16 40.74
C TYR A 21 -4.24 -0.92 40.47
N ALA A 22 -3.58 -0.39 41.53
CA ALA A 22 -2.83 0.85 41.47
C ALA A 22 -1.62 0.83 40.49
N CYS A 23 -1.03 -0.36 40.28
CA CYS A 23 0.11 -0.54 39.38
C CYS A 23 -0.30 -1.09 37.99
N ASN A 24 -1.53 -0.81 37.55
CA ASN A 24 -1.93 -1.21 36.20
C ASN A 24 -1.13 -0.44 35.14
N ALA A 25 -0.32 -1.18 34.36
CA ALA A 25 0.53 -0.59 33.34
C ALA A 25 -0.23 -0.22 32.05
N ARG A 26 -1.48 -0.73 31.88
CA ARG A 26 -2.28 -0.46 30.68
C ARG A 26 -3.06 0.84 30.84
N THR A 27 -2.86 1.76 29.89
CA THR A 27 -3.59 3.04 29.80
C THR A 27 -4.78 2.89 28.85
N HIS A 28 -5.82 3.66 29.07
CA HIS A 28 -7.03 3.68 28.26
C HIS A 28 -7.39 5.12 27.90
N SER A 29 -7.57 5.38 26.60
CA SER A 29 -8.03 6.70 26.13
C SER A 29 -9.52 6.88 26.40
N ASP A 30 -9.96 8.15 26.49
CA ASP A 30 -11.39 8.47 26.64
C ASP A 30 -12.24 7.96 25.46
N ALA A 31 -11.64 7.92 24.25
CA ALA A 31 -12.25 7.35 23.05
C ALA A 31 -12.49 5.84 23.22
N GLN A 32 -11.48 5.09 23.64
CA GLN A 32 -11.60 3.65 23.92
C GLN A 32 -12.65 3.34 24.99
N ILE A 33 -12.70 4.14 26.06
CA ILE A 33 -13.72 3.99 27.12
C ILE A 33 -15.13 4.25 26.56
N ALA A 34 -15.28 5.23 25.66
CA ALA A 34 -16.54 5.52 24.99
C ALA A 34 -16.98 4.38 24.07
N GLN A 35 -16.08 3.77 23.31
CA GLN A 35 -16.35 2.60 22.47
C GLN A 35 -16.83 1.40 23.31
N ILE A 36 -16.11 1.08 24.40
CA ILE A 36 -16.53 0.01 25.32
C ILE A 36 -17.91 0.31 25.94
N ALA A 37 -18.19 1.56 26.31
CA ALA A 37 -19.48 1.96 26.84
C ALA A 37 -20.60 1.79 25.81
N SER A 38 -20.37 2.15 24.55
CA SER A 38 -21.31 1.95 23.45
C SER A 38 -21.58 0.46 23.21
N SER A 39 -20.55 -0.38 23.18
CA SER A 39 -20.67 -1.83 23.06
C SER A 39 -21.46 -2.44 24.21
N ILE A 40 -21.21 -2.01 25.46
CA ILE A 40 -21.99 -2.49 26.63
C ILE A 40 -23.45 -2.05 26.52
N ARG A 41 -23.75 -0.89 26.01
CA ARG A 41 -25.13 -0.39 25.84
C ARG A 41 -25.90 -1.19 24.80
N GLU A 42 -25.24 -1.55 23.69
CA GLU A 42 -25.87 -2.24 22.56
C GLU A 42 -26.00 -3.73 22.81
N PHE A 43 -24.91 -4.38 23.20
CA PHE A 43 -24.84 -5.83 23.31
C PHE A 43 -24.99 -6.36 24.74
N GLY A 44 -25.05 -5.47 25.73
CA GLY A 44 -25.03 -5.86 27.15
C GLY A 44 -23.64 -6.05 27.73
N PHE A 45 -23.56 -6.16 29.06
CA PHE A 45 -22.29 -6.38 29.78
C PHE A 45 -21.94 -7.89 29.80
N ASN A 46 -21.49 -8.44 28.68
CA ASN A 46 -21.29 -9.87 28.47
C ASN A 46 -19.92 -10.41 28.87
N SER A 47 -18.91 -9.52 29.06
CA SER A 47 -17.56 -9.91 29.46
C SER A 47 -17.27 -9.47 30.90
N PRO A 48 -17.27 -10.38 31.92
CA PRO A 48 -17.17 -10.01 33.30
C PRO A 48 -15.81 -9.40 33.68
N ILE A 49 -15.79 -8.65 34.80
CA ILE A 49 -14.55 -8.13 35.40
C ILE A 49 -13.96 -9.25 36.28
N LEU A 50 -12.68 -9.55 36.11
CA LEU A 50 -11.99 -10.53 36.97
C LEU A 50 -11.46 -9.84 38.24
N VAL A 51 -11.80 -10.40 39.39
CA VAL A 51 -11.45 -9.82 40.68
C VAL A 51 -10.86 -10.89 41.63
N ASP A 52 -10.15 -10.45 42.65
CA ASP A 52 -9.74 -11.32 43.74
C ASP A 52 -10.77 -11.31 44.88
N SER A 53 -10.52 -12.13 45.93
CA SER A 53 -11.38 -12.22 47.12
C SER A 53 -11.51 -10.91 47.89
N ASN A 54 -10.56 -9.98 47.71
CA ASN A 54 -10.55 -8.66 48.36
C ASN A 54 -11.12 -7.56 47.47
N ALA A 55 -11.81 -7.93 46.38
CA ALA A 55 -12.38 -7.04 45.40
C ALA A 55 -11.34 -6.25 44.52
N GLY A 56 -10.08 -6.62 44.58
CA GLY A 56 -9.03 -6.09 43.72
C GLY A 56 -9.23 -6.53 42.25
N ILE A 57 -9.23 -5.58 41.31
CA ILE A 57 -9.40 -5.89 39.89
C ILE A 57 -8.12 -6.51 39.34
N ILE A 58 -8.26 -7.67 38.72
CA ILE A 58 -7.20 -8.41 38.02
C ILE A 58 -7.27 -8.08 36.51
N ALA A 59 -8.47 -8.13 35.91
CA ALA A 59 -8.68 -7.76 34.48
C ALA A 59 -10.01 -7.05 34.28
N GLY A 60 -10.07 -6.13 33.30
CA GLY A 60 -11.28 -5.39 32.97
C GLY A 60 -11.35 -3.97 33.53
N HIS A 61 -10.23 -3.31 33.77
CA HIS A 61 -10.19 -1.91 34.24
C HIS A 61 -10.95 -0.95 33.30
N ALA A 62 -10.79 -1.08 31.97
CA ALA A 62 -11.53 -0.28 31.00
C ALA A 62 -13.05 -0.52 31.07
N ARG A 63 -13.49 -1.77 31.33
CA ARG A 63 -14.91 -2.13 31.52
C ARG A 63 -15.50 -1.46 32.77
N LEU A 64 -14.72 -1.37 33.87
CA LEU A 64 -15.12 -0.60 35.05
C LEU A 64 -15.30 0.90 34.72
N LEU A 65 -14.37 1.49 33.97
CA LEU A 65 -14.46 2.91 33.57
C LEU A 65 -15.67 3.14 32.67
N ALA A 66 -15.93 2.26 31.73
CA ALA A 66 -17.11 2.30 30.88
C ALA A 66 -18.41 2.14 31.68
N ALA A 67 -18.46 1.22 32.63
CA ALA A 67 -19.61 1.06 33.53
C ALA A 67 -19.89 2.29 34.37
N ARG A 68 -18.86 2.98 34.88
CA ARG A 68 -18.98 4.26 35.58
C ARG A 68 -19.53 5.36 34.66
N LYS A 69 -19.05 5.42 33.41
CA LYS A 69 -19.55 6.36 32.40
C LYS A 69 -21.02 6.12 32.08
N LEU A 70 -21.46 4.88 32.06
CA LEU A 70 -22.86 4.46 31.89
C LEU A 70 -23.72 4.59 33.16
N GLN A 71 -23.14 4.99 34.28
CA GLN A 71 -23.81 5.09 35.60
C GLN A 71 -24.47 3.78 36.06
N LEU A 72 -23.86 2.64 35.73
CA LEU A 72 -24.35 1.34 36.20
C LEU A 72 -24.10 1.22 37.72
N ASN A 73 -25.04 0.59 38.46
CA ASN A 73 -24.89 0.35 39.88
C ASN A 73 -24.09 -0.93 40.17
N GLU A 74 -24.26 -1.93 39.32
CA GLU A 74 -23.67 -3.26 39.48
C GLU A 74 -23.06 -3.71 38.16
N VAL A 75 -22.06 -4.59 38.24
CA VAL A 75 -21.40 -5.19 37.09
C VAL A 75 -21.15 -6.69 37.32
N PRO A 76 -21.10 -7.50 36.25
CA PRO A 76 -20.76 -8.90 36.37
C PRO A 76 -19.27 -9.07 36.70
N VAL A 77 -18.99 -9.89 37.72
CA VAL A 77 -17.62 -10.19 38.13
C VAL A 77 -17.42 -11.69 38.20
N VAL A 78 -16.17 -12.13 38.05
CA VAL A 78 -15.73 -13.49 38.32
C VAL A 78 -14.62 -13.44 39.36
N VAL A 79 -14.78 -14.17 40.48
CA VAL A 79 -13.79 -14.19 41.56
C VAL A 79 -12.74 -15.25 41.29
N LEU A 80 -11.47 -14.84 41.27
CA LEU A 80 -10.31 -15.71 41.13
C LEU A 80 -9.63 -15.86 42.51
N ASP A 81 -10.21 -16.75 43.36
CA ASP A 81 -9.79 -17.00 44.74
C ASP A 81 -8.57 -17.90 44.88
N HIS A 82 -8.15 -18.50 43.80
CA HIS A 82 -7.10 -19.51 43.74
C HIS A 82 -5.71 -18.97 43.35
N LEU A 83 -5.59 -17.68 43.04
CA LEU A 83 -4.33 -17.05 42.65
C LEU A 83 -3.60 -16.45 43.86
N SER A 84 -2.32 -16.74 44.01
CA SER A 84 -1.41 -16.00 44.89
C SER A 84 -1.17 -14.58 44.41
N GLU A 85 -0.67 -13.70 45.28
CA GLU A 85 -0.35 -12.30 44.89
C GLU A 85 0.63 -12.20 43.72
N THR A 86 1.61 -13.10 43.66
CA THR A 86 2.55 -13.15 42.54
C THR A 86 1.86 -13.60 41.25
N GLU A 87 1.01 -14.61 41.33
CA GLU A 87 0.25 -15.10 40.14
C GLU A 87 -0.74 -14.04 39.62
N LYS A 88 -1.42 -13.30 40.52
CA LYS A 88 -2.29 -12.17 40.13
C LYS A 88 -1.52 -11.12 39.32
N ARG A 89 -0.36 -10.68 39.82
CA ARG A 89 0.49 -9.69 39.12
C ARG A 89 0.95 -10.19 37.77
N ALA A 90 1.37 -11.45 37.66
CA ALA A 90 1.77 -12.07 36.42
C ALA A 90 0.58 -12.17 35.45
N TYR A 91 -0.60 -12.58 35.96
CA TYR A 91 -1.79 -12.75 35.14
C TYR A 91 -2.29 -11.40 34.55
N ILE A 92 -2.23 -10.29 35.30
CA ILE A 92 -2.55 -8.94 34.79
C ILE A 92 -1.71 -8.61 33.57
N LEU A 93 -0.41 -8.95 33.56
CA LEU A 93 0.46 -8.70 32.40
C LEU A 93 0.18 -9.64 31.24
N VAL A 94 -0.06 -10.93 31.55
CA VAL A 94 -0.34 -11.97 30.53
C VAL A 94 -1.65 -11.68 29.80
N ASP A 95 -2.74 -11.38 30.53
CA ASP A 95 -4.05 -11.06 29.94
C ASP A 95 -3.97 -9.90 28.94
N ASN A 96 -3.26 -8.83 29.30
CA ASN A 96 -3.03 -7.69 28.42
C ASN A 96 -2.18 -8.05 27.21
N ARG A 97 -1.10 -8.83 27.41
CA ARG A 97 -0.16 -9.13 26.31
C ARG A 97 -0.69 -10.14 25.31
N LEU A 98 -1.43 -11.14 25.76
CA LEU A 98 -2.04 -12.13 24.87
C LEU A 98 -3.08 -11.49 23.94
N ALA A 99 -3.85 -10.51 24.42
CA ALA A 99 -4.79 -9.78 23.58
C ALA A 99 -4.08 -8.98 22.45
N GLU A 100 -2.87 -8.48 22.71
CA GLU A 100 -2.07 -7.74 21.71
C GLU A 100 -1.41 -8.66 20.67
N ASN A 101 -1.18 -9.93 21.01
CA ASN A 101 -0.53 -10.89 20.11
C ASN A 101 -1.50 -11.53 19.10
N ALA A 102 -2.80 -11.37 19.29
CA ALA A 102 -3.81 -11.84 18.35
C ALA A 102 -3.85 -10.90 17.12
N GLY A 103 -4.02 -11.46 15.94
CA GLY A 103 -4.29 -10.74 14.71
C GLY A 103 -5.65 -11.12 14.15
N TRP A 104 -6.07 -10.41 13.12
CA TRP A 104 -7.26 -10.70 12.33
C TRP A 104 -6.88 -11.46 11.07
N ASP A 105 -7.76 -12.33 10.61
CA ASP A 105 -7.81 -12.78 9.22
C ASP A 105 -8.58 -11.69 8.46
N ASP A 106 -7.86 -10.86 7.73
CA ASP A 106 -8.41 -9.65 7.10
C ASP A 106 -9.49 -10.00 6.07
N GLU A 107 -9.38 -11.13 5.36
CA GLU A 107 -10.40 -11.56 4.39
C GLU A 107 -11.71 -11.98 5.07
N MET A 108 -11.60 -12.82 6.10
CA MET A 108 -12.78 -13.24 6.87
C MET A 108 -13.42 -12.05 7.59
N LEU A 109 -12.60 -11.15 8.15
CA LEU A 109 -13.08 -9.94 8.82
C LEU A 109 -13.82 -9.03 7.84
N ARG A 110 -13.32 -8.84 6.62
CA ARG A 110 -13.96 -8.06 5.56
C ARG A 110 -15.34 -8.61 5.19
N LEU A 111 -15.42 -9.93 4.97
CA LEU A 111 -16.69 -10.59 4.65
C LEU A 111 -17.72 -10.38 5.75
N GLU A 112 -17.33 -10.51 7.00
CA GLU A 112 -18.21 -10.33 8.16
C GLU A 112 -18.66 -8.86 8.31
N LEU A 113 -17.72 -7.90 8.17
CA LEU A 113 -18.04 -6.47 8.21
C LEU A 113 -18.97 -6.04 7.06
N ALA A 114 -18.79 -6.61 5.86
CA ALA A 114 -19.65 -6.35 4.70
C ALA A 114 -21.08 -6.88 4.97
N ALA A 115 -21.21 -8.10 5.49
CA ALA A 115 -22.51 -8.68 5.85
C ALA A 115 -23.22 -7.86 6.93
N LEU A 116 -22.51 -7.45 8.00
CA LEU A 116 -23.06 -6.63 9.07
C LEU A 116 -23.50 -5.24 8.56
N ARG A 117 -22.78 -4.67 7.60
CA ARG A 117 -23.18 -3.41 6.94
C ARG A 117 -24.45 -3.57 6.11
N GLU A 118 -24.62 -4.69 5.40
CA GLU A 118 -25.85 -5.01 4.65
C GLU A 118 -27.05 -5.18 5.59
N GLU A 119 -26.81 -5.66 6.82
CA GLU A 119 -27.82 -5.78 7.88
C GLU A 119 -28.08 -4.45 8.62
N GLU A 120 -27.53 -3.33 8.12
CA GLU A 120 -27.67 -1.97 8.66
C GLU A 120 -27.12 -1.81 10.09
N LEU A 121 -26.20 -2.68 10.54
CA LEU A 121 -25.52 -2.52 11.82
C LEU A 121 -24.57 -1.31 11.77
N ASN A 122 -24.59 -0.49 12.81
CA ASN A 122 -23.61 0.60 12.94
C ASN A 122 -22.22 0.02 13.27
N LEU A 123 -21.30 0.07 12.31
CA LEU A 123 -19.96 -0.51 12.43
C LEU A 123 -19.06 0.24 13.43
N ASP A 124 -19.34 1.52 13.79
CA ASP A 124 -18.61 2.26 14.81
C ASP A 124 -18.65 1.56 16.19
N LEU A 125 -19.65 0.70 16.40
CA LEU A 125 -19.80 -0.11 17.63
C LEU A 125 -18.77 -1.22 17.75
N LEU A 126 -18.13 -1.61 16.64
CA LEU A 126 -17.19 -2.74 16.60
C LEU A 126 -15.78 -2.34 17.06
N GLY A 127 -15.50 -1.04 17.18
CA GLY A 127 -14.25 -0.52 17.72
C GLY A 127 -13.12 -0.35 16.71
N PHE A 128 -13.39 -0.54 15.42
CA PHE A 128 -12.51 -0.14 14.33
C PHE A 128 -12.59 1.37 14.12
N ASP A 129 -11.49 2.00 13.73
CA ASP A 129 -11.53 3.41 13.33
C ASP A 129 -12.01 3.57 11.88
N ASP A 130 -12.36 4.81 11.48
CA ASP A 130 -12.91 5.09 10.15
C ASP A 130 -11.93 4.72 9.02
N ASP A 131 -10.62 4.88 9.25
CA ASP A 131 -9.59 4.52 8.28
C ASP A 131 -9.45 2.99 8.18
N GLU A 132 -9.55 2.27 9.30
CA GLU A 132 -9.59 0.79 9.32
C GLU A 132 -10.82 0.24 8.62
N LEU A 133 -12.01 0.78 8.90
CA LEU A 133 -13.26 0.38 8.25
C LEU A 133 -13.23 0.69 6.75
N THR A 134 -12.74 1.87 6.37
CA THR A 134 -12.57 2.23 4.96
C THR A 134 -11.61 1.27 4.26
N ARG A 135 -10.53 0.88 4.88
CA ARG A 135 -9.57 -0.08 4.35
C ARG A 135 -10.16 -1.49 4.21
N LEU A 136 -10.83 -1.98 5.27
CA LEU A 136 -11.38 -3.35 5.31
C LEU A 136 -12.60 -3.52 4.40
N LEU A 137 -13.39 -2.44 4.25
CA LEU A 137 -14.60 -2.44 3.40
C LEU A 137 -14.35 -1.86 2.00
N ALA A 138 -13.16 -1.32 1.73
CA ALA A 138 -12.77 -1.06 0.37
C ALA A 138 -12.82 -2.39 -0.38
N ASP A 139 -13.75 -2.49 -1.35
CA ASP A 139 -13.81 -3.66 -2.22
C ASP A 139 -12.41 -3.88 -2.79
N GLU A 140 -11.75 -4.96 -2.36
CA GLU A 140 -10.56 -5.46 -3.06
C GLU A 140 -10.93 -6.06 -4.42
N ASP A 141 -12.21 -6.14 -4.73
CA ASP A 141 -12.65 -6.32 -6.09
C ASP A 141 -12.12 -5.13 -6.88
N ALA A 142 -10.98 -5.39 -7.53
CA ALA A 142 -10.34 -4.45 -8.42
C ALA A 142 -11.44 -3.82 -9.27
N VAL A 143 -11.54 -2.49 -9.28
CA VAL A 143 -12.49 -1.80 -10.13
C VAL A 143 -12.35 -2.39 -11.52
N GLN A 144 -13.31 -3.20 -11.92
CA GLN A 144 -13.26 -3.87 -13.21
C GLN A 144 -13.41 -2.79 -14.27
N GLY A 145 -12.32 -2.54 -15.00
CA GLY A 145 -12.31 -1.56 -16.06
C GLY A 145 -13.11 -2.03 -17.28
N LEU A 146 -13.27 -1.12 -18.23
CA LEU A 146 -13.94 -1.38 -19.51
C LEU A 146 -13.09 -2.24 -20.46
N THR A 147 -11.79 -2.34 -20.20
CA THR A 147 -10.82 -3.11 -20.98
C THR A 147 -10.04 -4.06 -20.08
N ASP A 148 -9.30 -5.01 -20.67
CA ASP A 148 -8.31 -5.83 -19.97
C ASP A 148 -7.26 -4.92 -19.32
N GLU A 149 -6.92 -5.18 -18.06
CA GLU A 149 -5.97 -4.36 -17.28
C GLU A 149 -4.57 -4.29 -17.90
N ASP A 150 -4.15 -5.35 -18.58
CA ASP A 150 -2.86 -5.42 -19.25
C ASP A 150 -2.90 -4.95 -20.73
N ALA A 151 -4.08 -4.56 -21.23
CA ALA A 151 -4.22 -3.97 -22.55
C ALA A 151 -3.44 -2.65 -22.62
N VAL A 152 -2.56 -2.51 -23.61
CA VAL A 152 -1.78 -1.29 -23.86
C VAL A 152 -2.11 -0.75 -25.24
N PRO A 153 -2.55 0.53 -25.36
CA PRO A 153 -2.84 1.16 -26.64
C PRO A 153 -1.59 1.28 -27.53
N GLU A 154 -1.76 1.21 -28.82
CA GLU A 154 -0.66 1.44 -29.78
C GLU A 154 -0.09 2.86 -29.63
N LEU A 155 1.24 2.97 -29.71
CA LEU A 155 1.91 4.27 -29.78
C LEU A 155 1.53 4.99 -31.07
N ARG A 156 1.30 6.29 -30.98
CA ARG A 156 1.04 7.15 -32.15
C ARG A 156 2.32 7.83 -32.59
N GLU A 157 2.54 7.95 -33.89
CA GLU A 157 3.73 8.62 -34.44
C GLU A 157 3.83 10.07 -33.99
N THR A 158 2.68 10.78 -33.95
CA THR A 158 2.63 12.18 -33.51
C THR A 158 1.99 12.28 -32.14
N PRO A 159 2.79 12.65 -31.10
CA PRO A 159 2.26 12.80 -29.76
C PRO A 159 1.39 14.06 -29.61
N VAL A 160 0.44 13.95 -28.70
CA VAL A 160 -0.41 15.06 -28.23
C VAL A 160 0.27 15.77 -27.06
N SER A 161 0.81 15.02 -26.10
CA SER A 161 1.55 15.57 -24.97
C SER A 161 2.85 16.24 -25.40
N MET A 162 3.25 17.26 -24.65
CA MET A 162 4.51 17.98 -24.82
C MET A 162 5.31 17.95 -23.51
N PRO A 163 6.65 18.07 -23.58
CA PRO A 163 7.46 18.22 -22.36
C PRO A 163 6.92 19.34 -21.46
N GLY A 164 6.70 19.02 -20.18
CA GLY A 164 6.09 19.91 -19.22
C GLY A 164 4.56 19.82 -19.11
N ASP A 165 3.85 19.05 -19.93
CA ASP A 165 2.41 18.84 -19.75
C ASP A 165 2.13 18.00 -18.51
N LEU A 166 1.29 18.52 -17.59
CA LEU A 166 0.79 17.80 -16.45
C LEU A 166 -0.70 17.49 -16.63
N TRP A 167 -0.99 16.20 -16.71
CA TRP A 167 -2.35 15.68 -16.85
C TRP A 167 -2.90 15.23 -15.52
N VAL A 168 -4.14 15.61 -15.25
CA VAL A 168 -4.90 15.23 -14.04
C VAL A 168 -6.01 14.26 -14.47
N LEU A 169 -6.04 13.09 -13.82
CA LEU A 169 -6.96 12.02 -14.13
C LEU A 169 -7.87 11.83 -12.91
N ASN A 170 -9.17 12.07 -13.10
CA ASN A 170 -10.22 11.98 -12.07
C ASN A 170 -9.89 12.73 -10.75
N ASN A 171 -9.16 13.86 -10.82
CA ASN A 171 -8.65 14.60 -9.66
C ASN A 171 -7.82 13.74 -8.66
N THR A 172 -7.55 12.51 -8.98
CA THR A 172 -6.88 11.52 -8.11
C THR A 172 -5.45 11.28 -8.56
N HIS A 173 -5.23 11.01 -9.86
CA HIS A 173 -3.91 10.71 -10.40
C HIS A 173 -3.32 11.89 -11.16
N ARG A 174 -1.99 11.88 -11.31
CA ARG A 174 -1.26 12.85 -12.10
C ARG A 174 -0.25 12.16 -12.99
N VAL A 175 -0.12 12.62 -14.22
CA VAL A 175 0.87 12.14 -15.19
C VAL A 175 1.58 13.35 -15.77
N LEU A 176 2.90 13.44 -15.59
CA LEU A 176 3.73 14.53 -16.10
C LEU A 176 4.63 14.03 -17.24
N CYS A 177 4.60 14.71 -18.38
CA CYS A 177 5.62 14.55 -19.40
C CYS A 177 6.86 15.32 -18.96
N GLY A 178 7.87 14.63 -18.38
CA GLY A 178 9.01 15.29 -17.73
C GLY A 178 10.19 14.36 -17.45
N ASP A 179 11.24 14.91 -16.84
CA ASP A 179 12.49 14.20 -16.57
C ASP A 179 12.65 13.91 -15.06
N ALA A 180 12.80 12.64 -14.73
CA ALA A 180 13.00 12.14 -13.36
C ALA A 180 14.24 12.71 -12.64
N THR A 181 15.22 13.21 -13.39
CA THR A 181 16.44 13.82 -12.86
C THR A 181 16.29 15.32 -12.64
N VAL A 182 15.24 15.96 -13.18
CA VAL A 182 14.97 17.39 -13.05
C VAL A 182 14.05 17.64 -11.84
N TRP A 183 14.58 18.24 -10.78
CA TRP A 183 13.82 18.48 -9.55
C TRP A 183 12.52 19.28 -9.76
N ALA A 184 12.55 20.31 -10.61
CA ALA A 184 11.37 21.14 -10.88
C ALA A 184 10.19 20.32 -11.45
N ASP A 185 10.47 19.31 -12.29
CA ASP A 185 9.45 18.44 -12.83
C ASP A 185 8.87 17.53 -11.73
N VAL A 186 9.76 16.95 -10.91
CA VAL A 186 9.35 16.08 -9.80
C VAL A 186 8.52 16.86 -8.77
N GLU A 187 8.95 18.06 -8.39
CA GLU A 187 8.23 18.93 -7.47
C GLU A 187 6.83 19.30 -8.00
N ARG A 188 6.75 19.60 -9.30
CA ARG A 188 5.48 19.91 -9.96
C ARG A 188 4.53 18.72 -10.02
N LEU A 189 5.04 17.52 -10.34
CA LEU A 189 4.24 16.28 -10.30
C LEU A 189 3.65 16.05 -8.93
N MET A 190 4.49 16.15 -7.90
CA MET A 190 4.09 15.87 -6.51
C MET A 190 3.16 16.94 -5.94
N SER A 191 3.37 18.23 -6.30
CA SER A 191 2.52 19.35 -5.84
C SER A 191 2.28 19.34 -4.32
N GLY A 192 3.33 19.06 -3.54
CA GLY A 192 3.28 19.00 -2.08
C GLY A 192 2.92 17.63 -1.48
N ASP A 193 2.53 16.66 -2.29
CA ASP A 193 2.31 15.28 -1.81
C ASP A 193 3.64 14.62 -1.44
N ALA A 194 3.60 13.68 -0.49
CA ALA A 194 4.71 12.78 -0.17
C ALA A 194 4.31 11.33 -0.46
N ALA A 195 5.22 10.56 -1.06
CA ALA A 195 4.95 9.19 -1.47
C ALA A 195 5.00 8.21 -0.30
N ASP A 196 4.01 7.35 -0.22
CA ASP A 196 3.94 6.20 0.68
C ASP A 196 4.68 4.99 0.09
N LEU A 197 4.66 4.86 -1.23
CA LEU A 197 5.27 3.76 -1.95
C LEU A 197 5.85 4.22 -3.28
N VAL A 198 6.97 3.61 -3.64
CA VAL A 198 7.57 3.70 -4.98
C VAL A 198 7.53 2.31 -5.62
N PHE A 199 6.94 2.22 -6.81
CA PHE A 199 7.13 1.09 -7.71
C PHE A 199 7.66 1.63 -9.04
N THR A 200 8.85 1.19 -9.47
CA THR A 200 9.51 1.86 -10.58
C THR A 200 10.39 0.95 -11.41
N ASP A 201 10.46 1.22 -12.71
CA ASP A 201 11.21 0.45 -13.71
C ASP A 201 12.11 1.37 -14.55
N PRO A 202 13.21 1.92 -13.99
CA PRO A 202 14.11 2.81 -14.73
C PRO A 202 14.77 2.09 -15.91
N PRO A 203 15.28 2.82 -16.92
CA PRO A 203 16.07 2.24 -18.01
C PRO A 203 17.21 1.37 -17.49
N TYR A 204 17.50 0.26 -18.19
CA TYR A 204 18.49 -0.74 -17.71
C TYR A 204 19.92 -0.49 -18.25
N GLY A 205 20.13 0.48 -19.12
CA GLY A 205 21.43 0.78 -19.73
C GLY A 205 21.98 -0.36 -20.61
N VAL A 206 21.09 -1.16 -21.19
CA VAL A 206 21.45 -2.34 -21.98
C VAL A 206 21.35 -2.12 -23.50
N ASN A 207 21.14 -0.88 -23.95
CA ASN A 207 20.92 -0.50 -25.35
C ASN A 207 19.86 -1.40 -26.02
N TYR A 208 18.70 -1.51 -25.37
CA TYR A 208 17.61 -2.36 -25.84
C TYR A 208 17.12 -1.90 -27.20
N GLN A 209 17.27 -2.73 -28.21
CA GLN A 209 16.62 -2.57 -29.52
C GLN A 209 15.50 -3.60 -29.62
N GLY A 210 14.26 -3.15 -29.65
CA GLY A 210 13.11 -4.04 -29.84
C GLY A 210 13.26 -4.83 -31.15
N TYR A 211 12.96 -6.13 -31.08
CA TYR A 211 12.92 -7.02 -32.25
C TYR A 211 11.67 -6.81 -33.13
N THR A 212 10.91 -5.74 -32.92
CA THR A 212 9.78 -5.37 -33.76
C THR A 212 10.25 -4.50 -34.94
N ASP A 213 9.52 -4.53 -36.07
CA ASP A 213 9.84 -3.77 -37.29
C ASP A 213 9.97 -2.25 -37.09
N GLN A 214 9.52 -1.75 -35.93
CA GLN A 214 9.57 -0.32 -35.58
C GLN A 214 10.82 0.10 -34.77
N HIS A 215 11.75 -0.81 -34.43
CA HIS A 215 13.00 -0.52 -33.68
C HIS A 215 12.84 0.53 -32.57
N LEU A 216 11.85 0.33 -31.70
CA LEU A 216 11.56 1.23 -30.57
C LEU A 216 12.80 1.30 -29.66
N LYS A 217 13.48 2.45 -29.67
CA LYS A 217 14.57 2.77 -28.74
C LYS A 217 13.96 3.40 -27.51
N LEU A 218 14.24 2.85 -26.35
CA LEU A 218 13.93 3.53 -25.09
C LEU A 218 14.89 4.70 -24.91
N GLN A 219 14.37 5.90 -24.68
CA GLN A 219 15.21 7.08 -24.39
C GLN A 219 16.01 6.81 -23.10
N GLY A 220 17.33 7.00 -23.17
CA GLY A 220 18.22 6.80 -22.01
C GLY A 220 18.80 5.41 -21.84
N ASP A 221 18.52 4.44 -22.70
CA ASP A 221 19.04 3.08 -22.58
C ASP A 221 20.41 2.87 -23.28
N ASP A 222 20.96 3.88 -23.95
CA ASP A 222 22.24 3.88 -24.69
C ASP A 222 23.32 4.75 -24.02
N MET A 223 23.21 5.03 -22.73
CA MET A 223 24.17 5.87 -21.99
C MET A 223 25.50 5.17 -21.76
N GLU A 224 26.61 5.94 -21.82
CA GLU A 224 27.89 5.48 -21.35
C GLU A 224 27.82 5.12 -19.85
N PRO A 225 28.60 4.11 -19.37
CA PRO A 225 28.51 3.58 -18.00
C PRO A 225 28.60 4.65 -16.91
N THR A 226 29.41 5.68 -17.10
CA THR A 226 29.56 6.79 -16.13
C THR A 226 28.33 7.70 -16.11
N GLN A 227 27.74 7.97 -17.25
CA GLN A 227 26.51 8.77 -17.39
C GLN A 227 25.34 8.02 -16.81
N PHE A 228 25.26 6.71 -17.06
CA PHE A 228 24.20 5.86 -16.49
C PHE A 228 24.25 5.81 -14.95
N ARG A 229 25.43 5.70 -14.35
CA ARG A 229 25.57 5.77 -12.88
C ARG A 229 25.11 7.12 -12.31
N GLN A 230 25.46 8.21 -13.01
CA GLN A 230 25.02 9.55 -12.59
C GLN A 230 23.51 9.69 -12.70
N PHE A 231 22.93 9.24 -13.81
CA PHE A 231 21.48 9.22 -14.03
C PHE A 231 20.73 8.48 -12.91
N LEU A 232 21.15 7.24 -12.58
CA LEU A 232 20.56 6.49 -11.49
C LEU A 232 20.64 7.22 -10.15
N THR A 233 21.82 7.82 -9.88
CA THR A 233 22.03 8.56 -8.62
C THR A 233 21.09 9.77 -8.54
N ASP A 234 20.93 10.53 -9.61
CA ASP A 234 20.10 11.73 -9.64
C ASP A 234 18.61 11.36 -9.56
N ALA A 235 18.17 10.30 -10.26
CA ALA A 235 16.81 9.77 -10.16
C ALA A 235 16.48 9.31 -8.74
N PHE A 236 17.35 8.52 -8.10
CA PHE A 236 17.11 8.07 -6.72
C PHE A 236 17.18 9.19 -5.69
N ARG A 237 17.96 10.24 -5.92
CA ARG A 237 17.91 11.46 -5.11
C ARG A 237 16.58 12.19 -5.24
N SER A 238 15.99 12.20 -6.44
CA SER A 238 14.65 12.73 -6.64
C SER A 238 13.62 11.94 -5.82
N TYR A 239 13.63 10.61 -5.89
CA TYR A 239 12.78 9.78 -5.02
C TYR A 239 13.00 10.07 -3.54
N ARG A 240 14.25 10.19 -3.07
CA ARG A 240 14.54 10.43 -1.65
C ARG A 240 13.90 11.70 -1.09
N ARG A 241 13.73 12.71 -1.94
CA ARG A 241 13.13 14.00 -1.55
C ARG A 241 11.61 13.95 -1.40
N ILE A 242 10.95 13.00 -2.06
CA ILE A 242 9.49 12.94 -2.15
C ILE A 242 8.87 11.80 -1.35
N VAL A 243 9.65 10.83 -0.86
CA VAL A 243 9.14 9.71 -0.07
C VAL A 243 8.99 10.07 1.40
N LYS A 244 7.98 9.51 2.03
CA LYS A 244 7.80 9.55 3.49
C LYS A 244 8.91 8.74 4.19
N PRO A 245 9.17 8.98 5.49
CA PRO A 245 10.20 8.24 6.22
C PRO A 245 9.98 6.72 6.25
N ASP A 246 8.74 6.27 6.23
CA ASP A 246 8.34 4.86 6.30
C ASP A 246 7.96 4.27 4.93
N ALA A 247 8.24 4.99 3.84
CA ALA A 247 7.95 4.53 2.49
C ALA A 247 8.75 3.28 2.11
N SER A 248 8.10 2.39 1.37
CA SER A 248 8.70 1.22 0.73
C SER A 248 9.00 1.50 -0.74
N LEU A 249 10.09 0.90 -1.25
CA LEU A 249 10.48 1.03 -2.64
C LEU A 249 10.63 -0.34 -3.29
N TYR A 250 10.01 -0.51 -4.46
CA TYR A 250 10.17 -1.64 -5.36
C TYR A 250 10.83 -1.14 -6.64
N VAL A 251 12.08 -1.53 -6.86
CA VAL A 251 12.89 -1.05 -7.98
C VAL A 251 13.26 -2.21 -8.88
N CYS A 252 12.63 -2.26 -10.06
CA CYS A 252 13.01 -3.21 -11.10
C CYS A 252 14.39 -2.86 -11.64
N HIS A 253 15.21 -3.87 -11.93
CA HIS A 253 16.55 -3.64 -12.45
C HIS A 253 17.05 -4.81 -13.30
N SER A 254 18.09 -4.55 -14.11
CA SER A 254 18.79 -5.60 -14.82
C SER A 254 19.80 -6.30 -13.91
N SER A 255 19.89 -7.63 -14.00
CA SER A 255 20.94 -8.41 -13.32
C SER A 255 22.36 -7.96 -13.71
N SER A 256 22.54 -7.43 -14.92
CA SER A 256 23.84 -6.96 -15.42
C SER A 256 24.33 -5.67 -14.74
N TRP A 257 23.40 -4.83 -14.27
CA TRP A 257 23.64 -3.55 -13.63
C TRP A 257 23.24 -3.49 -12.15
N GLN A 258 22.99 -4.64 -11.57
CA GLN A 258 22.53 -4.77 -10.18
C GLN A 258 23.38 -3.97 -9.18
N ARG A 259 24.71 -4.00 -9.34
CA ARG A 259 25.64 -3.29 -8.44
C ARG A 259 25.45 -1.78 -8.55
N GLU A 260 25.31 -1.26 -9.75
CA GLU A 260 25.13 0.17 -10.01
C GLU A 260 23.81 0.68 -9.45
N PHE A 261 22.73 -0.07 -9.63
CA PHE A 261 21.43 0.22 -9.03
C PHE A 261 21.51 0.25 -7.50
N GLN A 262 22.11 -0.77 -6.89
CA GLN A 262 22.27 -0.83 -5.44
C GLN A 262 23.13 0.34 -4.91
N ASN A 263 24.26 0.59 -5.53
CA ASN A 263 25.15 1.69 -5.13
C ASN A 263 24.44 3.06 -5.23
N ALA A 264 23.66 3.28 -6.27
CA ALA A 264 22.91 4.53 -6.46
C ALA A 264 21.79 4.69 -5.43
N LEU A 265 21.05 3.61 -5.10
CA LEU A 265 20.05 3.59 -4.04
C LEU A 265 20.66 3.91 -2.68
N GLU A 266 21.76 3.25 -2.31
CA GLU A 266 22.45 3.46 -1.05
C GLU A 266 23.03 4.88 -0.95
N ALA A 267 23.61 5.40 -2.04
CA ALA A 267 24.13 6.78 -2.12
C ALA A 267 23.01 7.84 -2.00
N ALA A 268 21.78 7.50 -2.40
CA ALA A 268 20.62 8.36 -2.22
C ALA A 268 19.97 8.27 -0.81
N GLY A 269 20.47 7.38 0.07
CA GLY A 269 19.99 7.26 1.45
C GLY A 269 18.86 6.22 1.62
N PHE A 270 18.84 5.20 0.78
CA PHE A 270 17.99 4.02 0.94
C PHE A 270 18.80 2.81 1.42
N THR A 271 18.12 1.83 1.97
CA THR A 271 18.69 0.54 2.37
C THR A 271 17.95 -0.57 1.67
N MET A 272 18.65 -1.45 0.97
CA MET A 272 18.06 -2.63 0.38
C MET A 272 17.74 -3.66 1.47
N ARG A 273 16.48 -4.12 1.53
CA ARG A 273 16.00 -5.15 2.46
C ARG A 273 16.26 -6.55 1.93
N CYS A 274 15.78 -6.79 0.73
CA CYS A 274 15.96 -8.05 0.02
C CYS A 274 15.77 -7.84 -1.49
N GLN A 275 16.10 -8.88 -2.25
CA GLN A 275 15.81 -8.96 -3.66
C GLN A 275 14.63 -9.90 -3.88
N LEU A 276 13.62 -9.42 -4.60
CA LEU A 276 12.51 -10.18 -5.10
C LEU A 276 12.84 -10.65 -6.53
N ILE A 277 12.26 -11.75 -6.94
CA ILE A 277 12.45 -12.34 -8.28
C ILE A 277 11.07 -12.50 -8.92
N TRP A 278 10.79 -11.70 -9.94
CA TRP A 278 9.65 -11.96 -10.80
C TRP A 278 10.00 -13.09 -11.78
N ALA A 279 9.43 -14.28 -11.53
CA ALA A 279 9.61 -15.46 -12.37
C ALA A 279 8.60 -15.43 -13.52
N LYS A 280 9.09 -15.35 -14.76
CA LYS A 280 8.26 -15.31 -15.98
C LYS A 280 7.86 -16.71 -16.41
N ASN A 281 6.67 -16.86 -16.98
CA ASN A 281 6.20 -18.12 -17.58
C ASN A 281 6.98 -18.50 -18.86
N THR A 282 7.64 -17.52 -19.51
CA THR A 282 8.45 -17.72 -20.72
C THR A 282 9.81 -17.06 -20.56
N PHE A 283 10.83 -17.61 -21.19
CA PHE A 283 12.15 -16.99 -21.19
C PHE A 283 12.30 -15.95 -22.32
N ALA A 284 13.23 -15.00 -22.10
CA ALA A 284 13.62 -14.04 -23.12
C ALA A 284 14.67 -14.65 -24.06
N TRP A 285 14.45 -14.57 -25.36
CA TRP A 285 15.44 -14.94 -26.36
C TRP A 285 16.64 -13.97 -26.32
N GLY A 286 17.86 -14.52 -26.42
CA GLY A 286 19.10 -13.74 -26.42
C GLY A 286 20.28 -14.62 -26.78
N PHE A 287 21.48 -14.05 -27.02
CA PHE A 287 22.69 -14.77 -27.43
C PHE A 287 23.38 -15.52 -26.28
N GLY A 288 23.01 -15.29 -25.02
CA GLY A 288 23.58 -15.99 -23.87
C GLY A 288 23.28 -17.48 -23.86
N ARG A 289 24.18 -18.30 -23.22
CA ARG A 289 23.97 -19.73 -23.04
C ARG A 289 22.77 -20.02 -22.15
N TYR A 290 22.57 -19.24 -21.10
CA TYR A 290 21.38 -19.26 -20.25
C TYR A 290 20.39 -18.18 -20.70
N LYS A 291 19.12 -18.54 -20.74
CA LYS A 291 18.03 -17.62 -21.09
C LYS A 291 17.42 -17.05 -19.82
N PHE A 292 17.30 -15.73 -19.76
CA PHE A 292 16.67 -15.07 -18.62
C PHE A 292 15.17 -15.39 -18.59
N GLN A 293 14.72 -16.01 -17.50
CA GLN A 293 13.31 -16.31 -17.23
C GLN A 293 12.83 -15.59 -15.97
N HIS A 294 13.54 -14.57 -15.56
CA HIS A 294 13.19 -13.76 -14.41
C HIS A 294 13.67 -12.31 -14.57
N GLU A 295 13.06 -11.44 -13.79
CA GLU A 295 13.56 -10.09 -13.54
C GLU A 295 13.70 -9.86 -12.04
N PRO A 296 14.83 -9.30 -11.56
CA PRO A 296 15.01 -8.96 -10.17
C PRO A 296 14.38 -7.61 -9.84
N ILE A 297 13.87 -7.49 -8.61
CA ILE A 297 13.28 -6.28 -8.06
C ILE A 297 13.91 -6.06 -6.68
N PHE A 298 14.51 -4.90 -6.42
CA PHE A 298 14.92 -4.54 -5.09
C PHE A 298 13.72 -4.11 -4.26
N TYR A 299 13.58 -4.69 -3.09
CA TYR A 299 12.76 -4.17 -2.03
C TYR A 299 13.65 -3.37 -1.08
N ALA A 300 13.40 -2.07 -1.00
CA ALA A 300 14.21 -1.12 -0.25
C ALA A 300 13.33 -0.16 0.57
N TYR A 301 13.96 0.57 1.50
CA TYR A 301 13.31 1.53 2.37
C TYR A 301 14.27 2.66 2.75
N VAL A 302 13.78 3.72 3.38
CA VAL A 302 14.60 4.87 3.80
C VAL A 302 15.60 4.44 4.88
N ALA A 303 16.88 4.70 4.68
CA ALA A 303 17.95 4.31 5.60
C ALA A 303 17.70 4.82 7.03
N GLY A 304 17.84 3.93 8.01
CA GLY A 304 17.63 4.23 9.43
C GLY A 304 16.15 4.35 9.85
N GLN A 305 15.20 4.11 8.96
CA GLN A 305 13.78 4.12 9.23
C GLN A 305 13.21 2.70 9.21
N LYS A 306 11.91 2.57 9.51
CA LYS A 306 11.16 1.33 9.42
C LYS A 306 10.17 1.45 8.25
N ASP A 307 10.17 0.47 7.37
CA ASP A 307 9.24 0.37 6.25
C ASP A 307 7.81 0.06 6.70
N SER A 308 6.83 0.62 6.00
CA SER A 308 5.43 0.26 6.13
C SER A 308 5.15 -1.09 5.45
N TRP A 309 4.50 -1.99 6.18
CA TRP A 309 4.15 -3.32 5.69
C TRP A 309 2.73 -3.70 6.12
N TYR A 310 1.90 -4.06 5.16
CA TYR A 310 0.48 -4.43 5.34
C TYR A 310 0.18 -5.84 4.83
N GLY A 311 1.10 -6.43 4.07
CA GLY A 311 0.99 -7.81 3.61
C GLY A 311 1.09 -8.83 4.73
N ASP A 312 0.64 -10.05 4.46
CA ASP A 312 0.76 -11.17 5.40
C ASP A 312 2.24 -11.56 5.66
N LYS A 313 2.46 -12.45 6.63
CA LYS A 313 3.80 -12.89 7.04
C LYS A 313 4.36 -14.02 6.17
N THR A 314 3.61 -14.49 5.17
CA THR A 314 3.96 -15.64 4.31
C THR A 314 4.45 -15.22 2.92
N GLN A 315 4.56 -13.91 2.66
CA GLN A 315 5.02 -13.39 1.36
C GLN A 315 6.40 -13.92 0.99
N SER A 316 6.47 -14.52 -0.20
CA SER A 316 7.70 -15.08 -0.76
C SER A 316 8.48 -14.03 -1.56
N THR A 317 9.80 -14.17 -1.60
CA THR A 317 10.65 -13.39 -2.52
C THR A 317 10.57 -13.85 -3.98
N LEU A 318 9.87 -14.94 -4.26
CA LEU A 318 9.61 -15.45 -5.61
C LEU A 318 8.17 -15.08 -6.01
N TRP A 319 8.05 -14.20 -7.01
CA TRP A 319 6.79 -13.73 -7.55
C TRP A 319 6.53 -14.36 -8.91
N GLY A 320 5.40 -15.07 -9.05
CA GLY A 320 5.09 -15.92 -10.21
C GLY A 320 3.98 -15.39 -11.11
N GLU A 321 3.76 -14.08 -11.14
CA GLU A 321 2.72 -13.45 -11.95
C GLU A 321 2.97 -13.70 -13.43
N LYS A 322 1.92 -14.10 -14.14
CA LYS A 322 2.02 -14.48 -15.56
C LYS A 322 2.18 -13.21 -16.42
N LYS A 323 3.17 -13.21 -17.29
CA LYS A 323 3.26 -12.19 -18.32
C LYS A 323 2.07 -12.36 -19.29
N PRO A 324 1.26 -11.32 -19.53
CA PRO A 324 0.14 -11.40 -20.47
C PRO A 324 0.60 -11.83 -21.87
N ALA A 325 -0.13 -12.77 -22.48
CA ALA A 325 0.22 -13.28 -23.81
C ALA A 325 -0.03 -12.25 -24.94
N ALA A 326 -0.80 -11.20 -24.67
CA ALA A 326 -1.33 -10.27 -25.67
C ALA A 326 -0.41 -9.08 -26.02
N ASN A 327 0.66 -8.80 -25.24
CA ASN A 327 1.46 -7.59 -25.44
C ASN A 327 2.61 -7.82 -26.44
N ARG A 328 2.26 -7.99 -27.74
CA ARG A 328 3.24 -7.92 -28.82
C ARG A 328 3.75 -6.49 -29.09
N ILE A 329 3.00 -5.48 -28.63
CA ILE A 329 3.25 -4.05 -28.90
C ILE A 329 4.22 -3.44 -27.88
N HIS A 330 4.18 -3.91 -26.61
CA HIS A 330 5.06 -3.44 -25.53
C HIS A 330 5.74 -4.60 -24.81
N PRO A 331 6.82 -5.13 -25.35
CA PRO A 331 7.49 -6.33 -24.80
C PRO A 331 8.07 -6.12 -23.40
N THR A 332 8.23 -4.87 -22.95
CA THR A 332 8.79 -4.50 -21.63
C THR A 332 7.72 -4.13 -20.60
N ALA A 333 6.43 -4.08 -20.97
CA ALA A 333 5.37 -3.75 -20.03
C ALA A 333 5.34 -4.75 -18.85
N LYS A 334 5.27 -4.24 -17.63
CA LYS A 334 5.08 -5.04 -16.42
C LYS A 334 3.60 -5.42 -16.30
N PRO A 335 3.27 -6.65 -15.86
CA PRO A 335 1.89 -7.01 -15.53
C PRO A 335 1.34 -6.09 -14.44
N VAL A 336 0.08 -5.71 -14.54
CA VAL A 336 -0.59 -4.90 -13.51
C VAL A 336 -0.64 -5.66 -12.17
N GLU A 337 -0.90 -6.98 -12.21
CA GLU A 337 -0.91 -7.86 -11.05
C GLU A 337 0.42 -7.83 -10.25
N LEU A 338 1.56 -7.70 -10.94
CA LEU A 338 2.87 -7.55 -10.30
C LEU A 338 2.95 -6.26 -9.47
N VAL A 339 2.42 -5.17 -10.00
CA VAL A 339 2.35 -3.87 -9.31
C VAL A 339 1.36 -3.97 -8.14
N GLU A 340 0.18 -4.51 -8.37
CA GLU A 340 -0.86 -4.66 -7.33
C GLU A 340 -0.35 -5.40 -6.09
N ARG A 341 0.46 -6.45 -6.29
CA ARG A 341 1.08 -7.17 -5.17
C ARG A 341 1.97 -6.27 -4.31
N ALA A 342 2.76 -5.40 -4.93
CA ALA A 342 3.55 -4.42 -4.20
C ALA A 342 2.66 -3.40 -3.47
N LEU A 343 1.57 -2.93 -4.14
CA LEU A 343 0.62 -1.97 -3.57
C LEU A 343 -0.04 -2.54 -2.31
N VAL A 344 -0.58 -3.75 -2.38
CA VAL A 344 -1.25 -4.41 -1.25
C VAL A 344 -0.29 -4.65 -0.09
N ASN A 345 0.95 -5.05 -0.38
CA ASN A 345 1.94 -5.34 0.65
C ASN A 345 2.44 -4.09 1.38
N SER A 346 2.52 -2.92 0.72
CA SER A 346 3.27 -1.78 1.25
C SER A 346 2.55 -0.44 1.13
N SER A 347 1.25 -0.42 0.83
CA SER A 347 0.42 0.80 0.84
C SER A 347 -1.01 0.51 1.22
N ARG A 348 -1.75 1.56 1.58
CA ARG A 348 -3.19 1.53 1.89
C ARG A 348 -3.99 2.22 0.79
N VAL A 349 -5.30 2.01 0.78
CA VAL A 349 -6.24 2.78 -0.04
C VAL A 349 -6.09 4.27 0.28
N GLY A 350 -6.02 5.11 -0.77
CA GLY A 350 -5.79 6.54 -0.64
C GLY A 350 -4.32 6.98 -0.56
N ASP A 351 -3.36 6.06 -0.34
CA ASP A 351 -1.94 6.36 -0.30
C ASP A 351 -1.40 6.80 -1.66
N VAL A 352 -0.31 7.57 -1.63
CA VAL A 352 0.37 8.10 -2.81
C VAL A 352 1.46 7.15 -3.28
N VAL A 353 1.34 6.69 -4.52
CA VAL A 353 2.30 5.82 -5.20
C VAL A 353 2.99 6.57 -6.32
N VAL A 354 4.31 6.50 -6.35
CA VAL A 354 5.12 7.24 -7.33
C VAL A 354 5.87 6.29 -8.26
N ASP A 355 5.82 6.62 -9.55
CA ASP A 355 6.65 6.01 -10.59
C ASP A 355 7.16 7.11 -11.54
N LEU A 356 8.45 7.45 -11.45
CA LEU A 356 9.06 8.47 -12.30
C LEU A 356 9.50 7.92 -13.67
N PHE A 357 9.17 6.67 -13.99
CA PHE A 357 9.44 5.98 -15.25
C PHE A 357 8.20 5.21 -15.70
N GLY A 358 7.12 5.95 -15.96
CA GLY A 358 5.77 5.41 -16.12
C GLY A 358 5.58 4.41 -17.26
N GLY A 359 6.41 4.49 -18.30
CA GLY A 359 6.39 3.57 -19.45
C GLY A 359 4.99 3.42 -20.06
N SER A 360 4.44 2.22 -20.02
CA SER A 360 3.09 1.92 -20.52
C SER A 360 1.96 2.17 -19.49
N GLY A 361 2.26 2.62 -18.26
CA GLY A 361 1.27 3.00 -17.25
C GLY A 361 0.72 1.86 -16.41
N SER A 362 1.41 0.73 -16.28
CA SER A 362 0.95 -0.38 -15.42
C SER A 362 0.76 0.05 -13.97
N THR A 363 1.64 0.92 -13.44
CA THR A 363 1.52 1.49 -12.10
C THR A 363 0.24 2.32 -11.93
N LEU A 364 -0.16 3.07 -12.95
CA LEU A 364 -1.41 3.86 -12.92
C LEU A 364 -2.63 2.94 -12.84
N ILE A 365 -2.70 1.92 -13.70
CA ILE A 365 -3.84 0.99 -13.71
C ILE A 365 -3.92 0.21 -12.39
N GLY A 366 -2.79 -0.26 -11.84
CA GLY A 366 -2.77 -0.89 -10.54
C GLY A 366 -3.26 0.03 -9.42
N CYS A 367 -2.88 1.31 -9.45
CA CYS A 367 -3.35 2.32 -8.50
C CYS A 367 -4.86 2.58 -8.62
N GLU A 368 -5.38 2.71 -9.85
CA GLU A 368 -6.81 2.88 -10.11
C GLU A 368 -7.60 1.69 -9.54
N ARG A 369 -7.18 0.46 -9.87
CA ARG A 369 -7.83 -0.79 -9.43
C ARG A 369 -7.83 -0.96 -7.91
N LYS A 370 -6.77 -0.53 -7.26
CA LYS A 370 -6.57 -0.71 -5.80
C LYS A 370 -6.85 0.56 -4.99
N GLY A 371 -7.41 1.61 -5.59
CA GLY A 371 -7.80 2.84 -4.90
C GLY A 371 -6.62 3.66 -4.35
N ARG A 372 -5.44 3.57 -4.96
CA ARG A 372 -4.27 4.40 -4.61
C ARG A 372 -4.19 5.62 -5.52
N LYS A 373 -3.41 6.64 -5.11
CA LYS A 373 -3.20 7.87 -5.89
C LYS A 373 -1.87 7.78 -6.63
N ALA A 374 -1.91 7.66 -7.97
CA ALA A 374 -0.70 7.59 -8.78
C ALA A 374 -0.11 8.97 -9.06
N ARG A 375 1.23 9.05 -8.99
CA ARG A 375 2.04 10.18 -9.45
C ARG A 375 3.07 9.63 -10.43
N LEU A 376 2.75 9.70 -11.73
CA LEU A 376 3.59 9.14 -12.77
C LEU A 376 4.32 10.23 -13.54
N MET A 377 5.55 9.92 -13.91
CA MET A 377 6.33 10.74 -14.85
C MET A 377 6.80 9.87 -16.01
N GLU A 378 6.83 10.45 -17.19
CA GLU A 378 7.36 9.81 -18.39
C GLU A 378 8.05 10.87 -19.26
N ILE A 379 9.25 10.59 -19.71
CA ILE A 379 10.03 11.55 -20.50
C ILE A 379 9.57 11.58 -21.96
N ASP A 380 9.09 10.46 -22.47
CA ASP A 380 8.63 10.35 -23.86
C ASP A 380 7.16 10.77 -23.98
N PRO A 381 6.86 11.82 -24.78
CA PRO A 381 5.49 12.26 -25.03
C PRO A 381 4.57 11.18 -25.61
N GLN A 382 5.09 10.24 -26.42
CA GLN A 382 4.29 9.15 -26.99
C GLN A 382 3.84 8.17 -25.91
N TYR A 383 4.73 7.86 -24.96
CA TYR A 383 4.41 7.02 -23.81
C TYR A 383 3.51 7.76 -22.81
N THR A 384 3.70 9.08 -22.63
CA THR A 384 2.77 9.89 -21.82
C THR A 384 1.35 9.80 -22.38
N ASP A 385 1.17 9.93 -23.69
CA ASP A 385 -0.13 9.74 -24.36
C ASP A 385 -0.66 8.31 -24.19
N CYS A 386 0.22 7.31 -24.25
CA CYS A 386 -0.14 5.91 -24.05
C CYS A 386 -0.71 5.70 -22.64
N ILE A 387 -0.07 6.23 -21.60
CA ILE A 387 -0.53 6.16 -20.21
C ILE A 387 -1.94 6.76 -20.07
N ILE A 388 -2.14 7.97 -20.62
CA ILE A 388 -3.42 8.69 -20.52
C ILE A 388 -4.53 7.92 -21.24
N ARG A 389 -4.28 7.50 -22.48
CA ARG A 389 -5.25 6.75 -23.27
C ARG A 389 -5.60 5.41 -22.65
N ARG A 390 -4.60 4.67 -22.15
CA ARG A 390 -4.81 3.41 -21.43
C ARG A 390 -5.77 3.59 -20.26
N TRP A 391 -5.55 4.63 -19.46
CA TRP A 391 -6.42 4.95 -18.34
C TRP A 391 -7.83 5.39 -18.80
N GLN A 392 -7.93 6.20 -19.87
CA GLN A 392 -9.22 6.60 -20.43
C GLN A 392 -10.01 5.40 -20.98
N GLU A 393 -9.34 4.51 -21.72
CA GLU A 393 -9.94 3.29 -22.25
C GLU A 393 -10.38 2.32 -21.13
N TYR A 394 -9.59 2.27 -20.04
CA TYR A 394 -9.88 1.43 -18.88
C TYR A 394 -11.06 1.94 -18.06
N THR A 395 -11.12 3.24 -17.79
CA THR A 395 -12.10 3.85 -16.87
C THR A 395 -13.32 4.47 -17.57
N GLY A 396 -13.23 4.76 -18.87
CA GLY A 396 -14.24 5.53 -19.60
C GLY A 396 -14.24 7.03 -19.26
N GLN A 397 -13.27 7.51 -18.46
CA GLN A 397 -13.16 8.90 -18.05
C GLN A 397 -12.17 9.68 -18.91
N GLN A 398 -12.14 11.01 -18.77
CA GLN A 398 -11.26 11.89 -19.53
C GLN A 398 -10.11 12.43 -18.66
N GLY A 399 -8.89 12.41 -19.21
CA GLY A 399 -7.75 13.11 -18.63
C GLY A 399 -7.81 14.59 -18.98
N VAL A 400 -7.43 15.47 -18.04
CA VAL A 400 -7.52 16.92 -18.15
C VAL A 400 -6.13 17.54 -18.04
N LEU A 401 -5.77 18.44 -18.97
CA LEU A 401 -4.52 19.20 -18.88
C LEU A 401 -4.61 20.24 -17.77
N GLN A 402 -3.69 20.20 -16.79
CA GLN A 402 -3.76 21.06 -15.62
C GLN A 402 -3.71 22.56 -15.95
N SER A 403 -2.96 22.93 -16.99
CA SER A 403 -2.69 24.33 -17.31
C SER A 403 -3.92 25.12 -17.77
N ASP A 404 -4.89 24.47 -18.43
CA ASP A 404 -6.04 25.12 -19.02
C ASP A 404 -7.38 24.41 -18.80
N GLY A 405 -7.38 23.25 -18.15
CA GLY A 405 -8.59 22.52 -17.78
C GLY A 405 -9.27 21.78 -18.94
N ARG A 406 -8.67 21.72 -20.14
CA ARG A 406 -9.24 21.00 -21.29
C ARG A 406 -8.94 19.52 -21.27
N CYS A 407 -9.85 18.71 -21.82
CA CYS A 407 -9.68 17.28 -21.89
C CYS A 407 -8.66 16.88 -22.98
N PHE A 408 -8.11 15.65 -22.83
CA PHE A 408 -7.09 15.13 -23.75
C PHE A 408 -7.54 15.12 -25.20
N ASP A 409 -8.81 14.80 -25.48
CA ASP A 409 -9.33 14.73 -26.84
C ASP A 409 -9.47 16.13 -27.48
N GLU A 410 -9.80 17.15 -26.71
CA GLU A 410 -9.84 18.57 -27.19
C GLU A 410 -8.44 19.05 -27.55
N ILE A 411 -7.47 18.83 -26.65
CA ILE A 411 -6.05 19.18 -26.90
C ILE A 411 -5.50 18.43 -28.13
N ARG A 412 -5.87 17.14 -28.25
CA ARG A 412 -5.49 16.35 -29.42
C ARG A 412 -6.00 16.96 -30.71
N HIS A 413 -7.27 17.35 -30.77
CA HIS A 413 -7.87 17.92 -31.93
C HIS A 413 -7.11 19.20 -32.38
N GLU A 414 -6.83 20.09 -31.44
CA GLU A 414 -6.09 21.34 -31.72
C GLU A 414 -4.65 21.07 -32.18
N ARG A 415 -3.86 20.35 -31.36
CA ARG A 415 -2.42 20.15 -31.60
C ARG A 415 -2.11 19.36 -32.89
N LEU A 416 -3.03 18.47 -33.30
CA LEU A 416 -2.86 17.69 -34.53
C LEU A 416 -3.41 18.44 -35.78
N THR A 417 -4.41 19.32 -35.60
CA THR A 417 -4.95 20.11 -36.71
C THR A 417 -4.02 21.27 -37.09
N GLU A 418 -3.30 21.87 -36.14
CA GLU A 418 -2.33 22.93 -36.39
C GLU A 418 -1.04 22.45 -37.08
N LYS A 419 -0.78 21.13 -37.08
CA LYS A 419 0.40 20.51 -37.72
C LYS A 419 0.10 19.94 -39.11
N ALA A 420 -1.15 19.93 -39.56
CA ALA A 420 -1.60 19.47 -40.89
C ALA A 420 -1.72 20.66 -41.88
#